data_4ac3f7ea031b455f9599f22dea033944
#
_entry.id   4ac3f7ea031b455f9599f22dea033944
#
_cell.length_a   1.000
_cell.length_b   1.000
_cell.length_c   1.000
_cell.angle_alpha   90.00
_cell.angle_beta   90.00
_cell.angle_gamma   90.00
#
_symmetry.space_group_name_H-M   'P 1'
#
loop_
_entity.id
_entity.type
_entity.pdbx_description
1 polymer ?
#
loop_
_entity_poly.entity_id
_entity_poly.type
_entity_poly.pdbx_seq_one_letter_code
_entity_poly.pdbx_strand_id
1 'polypeptide(L)'
;MNIISRFLAVLAATALCAGALPVQAQGITSEQATQILEELRAIRKNLETRPVAPTAAAPAPQRPVDDKVSYAFVPGTYTLGKEDAPLVLVEYTDYQCPFCQRFHNDAFAQIKANYIDTGKIRFVTRDFPLSFHENAMRGAIAARCSAEQGKFWDFRNTLIVNASQLQPDKIAGYAQSASMDVGKFKACIDSDKYKAAIDKDIAEGTVAGVTGTPAFVLGRVQNGKIEGVRIVGAMPYAQFDAKIQEFMKQAATAKN
;
A
#
# COMPACT_ATOMS: atom_id res chain seq x y z
N MET A 1 21.60 71.76 -30.77
CA MET A 1 22.98 72.32 -30.59
C MET A 1 23.82 71.19 -30.04
N ASN A 2 24.56 70.66 -30.95
CA ASN A 2 25.97 70.23 -30.89
C ASN A 2 26.22 68.96 -30.03
N ILE A 3 26.50 67.91 -30.71
CA ILE A 3 27.75 67.51 -31.40
C ILE A 3 28.56 66.60 -30.48
N ILE A 4 28.59 65.36 -30.87
CA ILE A 4 29.76 64.62 -31.37
C ILE A 4 30.93 64.55 -30.39
N SER A 5 31.39 63.40 -30.22
CA SER A 5 32.79 62.94 -30.00
C SER A 5 33.01 62.19 -28.71
N ARG A 6 33.58 61.06 -28.62
CA ARG A 6 34.60 60.27 -29.31
C ARG A 6 34.53 58.85 -28.75
N PHE A 7 34.42 57.85 -29.51
CA PHE A 7 35.49 57.06 -30.12
C PHE A 7 36.49 56.43 -29.15
N LEU A 8 36.52 55.11 -29.20
CA LEU A 8 37.65 54.21 -29.01
C LEU A 8 38.14 53.93 -27.59
N ALA A 9 37.92 52.75 -27.15
CA ALA A 9 38.93 51.83 -26.61
C ALA A 9 38.31 50.43 -26.59
N VAL A 10 38.60 49.64 -27.55
CA VAL A 10 39.59 48.59 -27.60
C VAL A 10 39.09 47.29 -26.93
N LEU A 11 38.79 46.36 -27.83
CA LEU A 11 38.70 44.91 -27.62
C LEU A 11 39.76 44.40 -26.62
N ALA A 12 39.31 43.66 -25.62
CA ALA A 12 40.06 42.56 -25.10
C ALA A 12 39.05 41.43 -24.79
N ALA A 13 38.73 40.68 -25.82
CA ALA A 13 38.04 39.41 -25.65
C ALA A 13 39.07 38.40 -25.09
N THR A 14 39.12 38.26 -23.79
CA THR A 14 39.78 37.10 -23.18
C THR A 14 38.79 35.94 -23.17
N ALA A 15 38.97 35.06 -24.13
CA ALA A 15 38.36 33.74 -24.15
C ALA A 15 38.84 32.96 -22.90
N LEU A 16 37.98 32.91 -21.88
CA LEU A 16 38.14 31.90 -20.80
C LEU A 16 37.75 30.55 -21.40
N CYS A 17 38.73 29.88 -21.98
CA CYS A 17 38.63 28.44 -22.18
C CYS A 17 38.45 27.79 -20.80
N ALA A 18 37.21 27.39 -20.47
CA ALA A 18 36.94 26.47 -19.39
C ALA A 18 37.60 25.14 -19.74
N GLY A 19 38.83 24.95 -19.29
CA GLY A 19 39.51 23.69 -19.31
C GLY A 19 38.74 22.73 -18.45
N ALA A 20 37.96 21.84 -19.04
CA ALA A 20 37.48 20.66 -18.37
C ALA A 20 38.70 19.82 -17.98
N LEU A 21 39.07 19.89 -16.73
CA LEU A 21 40.09 19.01 -16.15
C LEU A 21 39.55 17.58 -16.30
N PRO A 22 40.30 16.67 -16.92
CA PRO A 22 39.88 15.27 -16.93
C PRO A 22 39.85 14.79 -15.48
N VAL A 23 38.68 14.35 -15.03
CA VAL A 23 38.57 13.57 -13.79
C VAL A 23 39.33 12.28 -14.04
N GLN A 24 40.59 12.25 -13.66
CA GLN A 24 41.35 11.00 -13.63
C GLN A 24 40.74 10.16 -12.53
N ALA A 25 40.19 9.02 -12.90
CA ALA A 25 39.85 7.98 -11.97
C ALA A 25 41.16 7.57 -11.25
N GLN A 26 41.37 8.11 -10.06
CA GLN A 26 42.51 7.73 -9.23
C GLN A 26 42.29 6.27 -8.82
N GLY A 27 43.03 5.38 -9.42
CA GLY A 27 43.07 3.98 -8.97
C GLY A 27 43.46 3.92 -7.48
N ILE A 28 42.90 2.95 -6.79
CA ILE A 28 43.23 2.69 -5.37
C ILE A 28 44.75 2.55 -5.26
N THR A 29 45.39 3.33 -4.36
CA THR A 29 46.82 3.23 -4.11
C THR A 29 47.14 1.88 -3.43
N SER A 30 48.38 1.40 -3.56
CA SER A 30 48.82 0.17 -2.91
C SER A 30 48.63 0.21 -1.38
N GLU A 31 48.74 1.40 -0.81
CA GLU A 31 48.57 1.62 0.63
C GLU A 31 47.09 1.52 1.03
N GLN A 32 46.16 2.13 0.24
CA GLN A 32 44.74 1.99 0.43
C GLN A 32 44.26 0.53 0.22
N ALA A 33 44.81 -0.16 -0.76
CA ALA A 33 44.50 -1.57 -0.99
C ALA A 33 44.93 -2.43 0.20
N THR A 34 46.10 -2.14 0.80
CA THR A 34 46.61 -2.85 1.98
C THR A 34 45.70 -2.60 3.19
N GLN A 35 45.31 -1.36 3.45
CA GLN A 35 44.38 -1.02 4.52
C GLN A 35 43.02 -1.73 4.38
N ILE A 36 42.45 -1.71 3.18
CA ILE A 36 41.18 -2.43 2.91
C ILE A 36 41.35 -3.93 3.18
N LEU A 37 42.45 -4.53 2.77
CA LEU A 37 42.71 -5.95 3.03
C LEU A 37 42.88 -6.26 4.53
N GLU A 38 43.46 -5.38 5.29
CA GLU A 38 43.59 -5.54 6.75
C GLU A 38 42.25 -5.43 7.45
N GLU A 39 41.41 -4.45 7.06
CA GLU A 39 40.05 -4.32 7.60
C GLU A 39 39.17 -5.53 7.25
N LEU A 40 39.24 -6.02 6.03
CA LEU A 40 38.53 -7.23 5.62
C LEU A 40 38.97 -8.47 6.40
N ARG A 41 40.27 -8.61 6.67
CA ARG A 41 40.79 -9.69 7.51
C ARG A 41 40.30 -9.56 8.96
N ALA A 42 40.26 -8.34 9.50
CA ALA A 42 39.75 -8.10 10.85
C ALA A 42 38.25 -8.41 10.94
N ILE A 43 37.46 -8.02 9.94
CA ILE A 43 36.02 -8.34 9.85
C ILE A 43 35.83 -9.87 9.76
N ARG A 44 36.56 -10.53 8.90
CA ARG A 44 36.52 -11.99 8.76
C ARG A 44 36.85 -12.69 10.08
N LYS A 45 37.94 -12.30 10.77
CA LYS A 45 38.32 -12.83 12.07
C LYS A 45 37.23 -12.61 13.13
N ASN A 46 36.60 -11.42 13.13
CA ASN A 46 35.49 -11.12 14.04
C ASN A 46 34.24 -11.97 13.75
N LEU A 47 33.97 -12.30 12.48
CA LEU A 47 32.90 -13.19 12.12
C LEU A 47 33.18 -14.65 12.48
N GLU A 48 34.43 -15.10 12.32
CA GLU A 48 34.84 -16.47 12.66
C GLU A 48 34.94 -16.71 14.19
N THR A 49 35.26 -15.65 14.94
CA THR A 49 35.36 -15.72 16.41
C THR A 49 34.09 -15.32 17.15
N ARG A 50 33.10 -14.82 16.42
CA ARG A 50 31.80 -14.50 17.03
C ARG A 50 31.18 -15.82 17.50
N PRO A 51 30.88 -15.97 18.82
CA PRO A 51 30.11 -17.13 19.25
C PRO A 51 28.88 -17.19 18.38
N VAL A 52 28.69 -18.29 17.65
CA VAL A 52 27.43 -18.54 16.98
C VAL A 52 26.40 -18.48 18.10
N ALA A 53 25.70 -17.35 18.22
CA ALA A 53 24.55 -17.29 19.11
C ALA A 53 23.71 -18.53 18.78
N PRO A 54 23.33 -19.33 19.77
CA PRO A 54 22.58 -20.55 19.51
C PRO A 54 21.49 -20.14 18.51
N THR A 55 21.51 -20.80 17.35
CA THR A 55 20.58 -20.56 16.24
C THR A 55 19.25 -20.28 16.89
N ALA A 56 18.72 -19.06 16.75
CA ALA A 56 17.48 -18.68 17.40
C ALA A 56 16.55 -19.85 17.15
N ALA A 57 16.16 -20.54 18.22
CA ALA A 57 15.35 -21.76 18.15
C ALA A 57 14.28 -21.47 17.11
N ALA A 58 14.17 -22.35 16.11
CA ALA A 58 13.15 -22.21 15.08
C ALA A 58 11.88 -21.71 15.77
N PRO A 59 11.25 -20.61 15.31
CA PRO A 59 10.13 -20.02 16.03
C PRO A 59 9.27 -21.15 16.53
N ALA A 60 9.11 -21.27 17.85
CA ALA A 60 8.30 -22.33 18.43
C ALA A 60 6.99 -22.35 17.62
N PRO A 61 6.48 -23.51 17.21
CA PRO A 61 5.27 -23.59 16.41
C PRO A 61 4.25 -22.68 17.09
N GLN A 62 3.99 -21.55 16.46
CA GLN A 62 3.03 -20.58 17.00
C GLN A 62 1.75 -21.39 17.16
N ARG A 63 1.25 -21.49 18.39
CA ARG A 63 -0.08 -22.05 18.61
C ARG A 63 -0.97 -21.44 17.56
N PRO A 64 -1.82 -22.22 16.86
CA PRO A 64 -2.76 -21.64 15.91
C PRO A 64 -3.46 -20.51 16.64
N VAL A 65 -3.16 -19.28 16.29
CA VAL A 65 -3.97 -18.14 16.73
C VAL A 65 -5.34 -18.51 16.21
N ASP A 66 -6.34 -18.53 17.08
CA ASP A 66 -7.70 -18.79 16.65
C ASP A 66 -8.11 -17.62 15.76
N ASP A 67 -7.81 -17.77 14.49
CA ASP A 67 -8.10 -16.77 13.45
C ASP A 67 -9.59 -16.72 13.13
N LYS A 68 -10.41 -17.53 13.82
CA LYS A 68 -11.85 -17.51 13.68
C LYS A 68 -12.42 -16.22 14.21
N VAL A 69 -13.29 -15.63 13.43
CA VAL A 69 -13.99 -14.40 13.76
C VAL A 69 -15.49 -14.56 13.53
N SER A 70 -16.27 -13.90 14.39
CA SER A 70 -17.71 -13.79 14.23
C SER A 70 -18.16 -12.43 14.77
N TYR A 71 -18.71 -11.58 13.90
CA TYR A 71 -19.19 -10.26 14.29
C TYR A 71 -20.35 -9.80 13.40
N ALA A 72 -21.10 -8.80 13.85
CA ALA A 72 -22.18 -8.18 13.10
C ALA A 72 -21.61 -7.52 11.83
N PHE A 73 -22.14 -7.85 10.68
CA PHE A 73 -21.60 -7.42 9.39
C PHE A 73 -22.70 -7.05 8.39
N VAL A 74 -22.49 -5.90 7.77
CA VAL A 74 -23.28 -5.43 6.63
C VAL A 74 -22.32 -5.09 5.50
N PRO A 75 -22.47 -5.67 4.30
CA PRO A 75 -21.52 -5.47 3.21
C PRO A 75 -21.25 -4.01 2.84
N GLY A 76 -22.24 -3.12 2.92
CA GLY A 76 -22.10 -1.71 2.59
C GLY A 76 -22.01 -1.43 1.09
N THR A 77 -21.52 -0.24 0.73
CA THR A 77 -21.56 0.29 -0.63
C THR A 77 -20.36 -0.09 -1.48
N TYR A 78 -19.18 -0.23 -0.86
CA TYR A 78 -17.91 -0.45 -1.59
C TYR A 78 -17.64 -1.93 -1.77
N THR A 79 -18.33 -2.54 -2.74
CA THR A 79 -18.29 -3.99 -2.99
C THR A 79 -18.05 -4.28 -4.47
N LEU A 80 -17.41 -5.43 -4.74
CA LEU A 80 -17.25 -6.04 -6.06
C LEU A 80 -17.78 -7.47 -6.04
N GLY A 81 -18.19 -7.95 -7.20
CA GLY A 81 -18.75 -9.30 -7.35
C GLY A 81 -20.27 -9.34 -7.13
N LYS A 82 -20.80 -10.55 -7.14
CA LYS A 82 -22.25 -10.76 -7.02
C LYS A 82 -22.72 -10.59 -5.58
N GLU A 83 -23.90 -10.04 -5.42
CA GLU A 83 -24.51 -9.80 -4.10
C GLU A 83 -24.83 -11.08 -3.37
N ASP A 84 -25.22 -12.12 -4.11
CA ASP A 84 -25.56 -13.47 -3.64
C ASP A 84 -24.37 -14.44 -3.61
N ALA A 85 -23.15 -13.95 -3.76
CA ALA A 85 -21.95 -14.78 -3.69
C ALA A 85 -21.88 -15.54 -2.34
N PRO A 86 -21.55 -16.86 -2.37
CA PRO A 86 -21.58 -17.71 -1.18
C PRO A 86 -20.54 -17.33 -0.12
N LEU A 87 -19.50 -16.61 -0.49
CA LEU A 87 -18.43 -16.15 0.39
C LEU A 87 -18.26 -14.65 0.29
N VAL A 88 -17.79 -14.05 1.37
CA VAL A 88 -17.38 -12.65 1.44
C VAL A 88 -15.91 -12.59 1.82
N LEU A 89 -15.16 -11.75 1.12
CA LEU A 89 -13.80 -11.35 1.48
C LEU A 89 -13.82 -9.86 1.83
N VAL A 90 -13.70 -9.55 3.10
CA VAL A 90 -13.57 -8.18 3.60
C VAL A 90 -12.11 -7.82 3.67
N GLU A 91 -11.70 -6.73 3.04
CA GLU A 91 -10.38 -6.16 3.15
C GLU A 91 -10.43 -4.91 4.05
N TYR A 92 -9.57 -4.88 5.06
CA TYR A 92 -9.26 -3.67 5.83
C TYR A 92 -7.96 -3.08 5.30
N THR A 93 -8.07 -1.88 4.72
CA THR A 93 -6.99 -1.28 3.92
C THR A 93 -6.61 0.11 4.39
N ASP A 94 -5.37 0.46 4.16
CA ASP A 94 -4.79 1.79 4.30
C ASP A 94 -4.12 2.17 2.99
N TYR A 95 -4.54 3.28 2.39
CA TYR A 95 -4.06 3.69 1.07
C TYR A 95 -2.59 4.11 1.06
N GLN A 96 -2.02 4.45 2.22
CA GLN A 96 -0.60 4.78 2.35
C GLN A 96 0.28 3.57 2.71
N CYS A 97 -0.33 2.42 3.02
CA CYS A 97 0.38 1.23 3.43
C CYS A 97 1.05 0.52 2.23
N PRO A 98 2.38 0.33 2.23
CA PRO A 98 3.08 -0.36 1.15
C PRO A 98 2.71 -1.84 1.03
N PHE A 99 2.27 -2.46 2.13
CA PHE A 99 1.79 -3.84 2.10
C PHE A 99 0.40 -3.96 1.45
N CYS A 100 -0.48 -2.95 1.60
CA CYS A 100 -1.74 -2.88 0.85
C CYS A 100 -1.47 -2.74 -0.64
N GLN A 101 -0.53 -1.87 -1.04
CA GLN A 101 -0.09 -1.76 -2.42
C GLN A 101 0.42 -3.10 -2.97
N ARG A 102 1.26 -3.80 -2.19
CA ARG A 102 1.79 -5.13 -2.59
C ARG A 102 0.66 -6.14 -2.82
N PHE A 103 -0.32 -6.24 -1.92
CA PHE A 103 -1.46 -7.14 -2.09
C PHE A 103 -2.20 -6.87 -3.40
N HIS A 104 -2.46 -5.60 -3.72
CA HIS A 104 -3.16 -5.21 -4.94
C HIS A 104 -2.35 -5.50 -6.20
N ASN A 105 -1.02 -5.32 -6.16
CA ASN A 105 -0.17 -5.62 -7.30
C ASN A 105 0.01 -7.13 -7.55
N ASP A 106 0.02 -7.94 -6.49
CA ASP A 106 0.43 -9.36 -6.58
C ASP A 106 -0.75 -10.32 -6.59
N ALA A 107 -1.64 -10.24 -5.59
CA ALA A 107 -2.68 -11.25 -5.37
C ALA A 107 -4.08 -10.82 -5.83
N PHE A 108 -4.42 -9.54 -5.71
CA PHE A 108 -5.79 -9.08 -5.91
C PHE A 108 -6.33 -9.34 -7.31
N ALA A 109 -5.51 -9.12 -8.36
CA ALA A 109 -5.94 -9.35 -9.74
C ALA A 109 -6.36 -10.81 -9.97
N GLN A 110 -5.61 -11.77 -9.41
CA GLN A 110 -5.92 -13.19 -9.51
C GLN A 110 -7.16 -13.57 -8.69
N ILE A 111 -7.30 -13.02 -7.47
CA ILE A 111 -8.51 -13.22 -6.65
C ILE A 111 -9.72 -12.66 -7.39
N LYS A 112 -9.59 -11.48 -7.98
CA LYS A 112 -10.67 -10.86 -8.76
C LYS A 112 -11.11 -11.75 -9.91
N ALA A 113 -10.20 -12.16 -10.76
CA ALA A 113 -10.49 -12.96 -11.95
C ALA A 113 -11.06 -14.35 -11.59
N ASN A 114 -10.52 -15.03 -10.57
CA ASN A 114 -10.87 -16.43 -10.29
C ASN A 114 -12.08 -16.58 -9.35
N TYR A 115 -12.39 -15.56 -8.55
CA TYR A 115 -13.38 -15.67 -7.50
C TYR A 115 -14.44 -14.56 -7.50
N ILE A 116 -14.04 -13.30 -7.70
CA ILE A 116 -14.98 -12.16 -7.63
C ILE A 116 -15.79 -12.09 -8.93
N ASP A 117 -15.12 -12.05 -10.08
CA ASP A 117 -15.78 -11.95 -11.40
C ASP A 117 -16.58 -13.23 -11.75
N THR A 118 -16.20 -14.35 -11.17
CA THR A 118 -16.93 -15.63 -11.31
C THR A 118 -18.11 -15.77 -10.33
N GLY A 119 -18.32 -14.79 -9.43
CA GLY A 119 -19.44 -14.78 -8.49
C GLY A 119 -19.30 -15.74 -7.31
N LYS A 120 -18.10 -16.23 -7.02
CA LYS A 120 -17.82 -17.11 -5.88
C LYS A 120 -17.58 -16.32 -4.59
N ILE A 121 -17.09 -15.09 -4.72
CA ILE A 121 -16.79 -14.18 -3.62
C ILE A 121 -17.39 -12.80 -3.92
N ARG A 122 -18.02 -12.22 -2.90
CA ARG A 122 -18.27 -10.79 -2.80
C ARG A 122 -17.10 -10.15 -2.07
N PHE A 123 -16.38 -9.26 -2.73
CA PHE A 123 -15.30 -8.49 -2.13
C PHE A 123 -15.85 -7.21 -1.53
N VAL A 124 -15.44 -6.89 -0.30
CA VAL A 124 -15.84 -5.69 0.42
C VAL A 124 -14.57 -4.99 0.91
N THR A 125 -14.45 -3.69 0.67
CA THR A 125 -13.33 -2.91 1.22
C THR A 125 -13.81 -2.04 2.39
N ARG A 126 -12.98 -1.96 3.43
CA ARG A 126 -13.13 -1.13 4.64
C ARG A 126 -11.90 -0.27 4.81
N ASP A 127 -12.08 0.95 5.20
CA ASP A 127 -10.98 1.85 5.52
C ASP A 127 -10.44 1.54 6.92
N PHE A 128 -9.12 1.37 7.00
CA PHE A 128 -8.42 1.19 8.27
C PHE A 128 -7.12 2.01 8.27
N PRO A 129 -7.23 3.35 8.20
CA PRO A 129 -6.05 4.23 8.18
C PRO A 129 -5.28 4.11 9.49
N LEU A 130 -3.99 3.77 9.38
CA LEU A 130 -3.10 3.61 10.52
C LEU A 130 -2.60 4.98 10.99
N SER A 131 -2.57 5.20 12.29
CA SER A 131 -2.27 6.50 12.88
C SER A 131 -0.86 7.03 12.60
N PHE A 132 0.08 6.14 12.27
CA PHE A 132 1.46 6.51 11.91
C PHE A 132 1.65 6.79 10.40
N HIS A 133 0.62 6.63 9.60
CA HIS A 133 0.60 7.04 8.20
C HIS A 133 -0.08 8.40 8.05
N GLU A 134 0.70 9.44 7.87
CA GLU A 134 0.26 10.85 7.90
C GLU A 134 -0.93 11.16 7.00
N ASN A 135 -0.95 10.57 5.80
CA ASN A 135 -1.98 10.86 4.79
C ASN A 135 -3.04 9.76 4.63
N ALA A 136 -3.01 8.73 5.47
CA ALA A 136 -3.91 7.58 5.36
C ALA A 136 -5.39 7.97 5.52
N MET A 137 -5.72 8.76 6.54
CA MET A 137 -7.09 9.25 6.77
C MET A 137 -7.56 10.11 5.58
N ARG A 138 -6.71 11.01 5.10
CA ARG A 138 -7.04 11.83 3.93
C ARG A 138 -7.24 10.98 2.68
N GLY A 139 -6.43 9.96 2.46
CA GLY A 139 -6.60 8.99 1.39
C GLY A 139 -7.95 8.27 1.45
N ALA A 140 -8.35 7.83 2.64
CA ALA A 140 -9.65 7.19 2.87
C ALA A 140 -10.82 8.13 2.57
N ILE A 141 -10.79 9.37 3.07
CA ILE A 141 -11.78 10.39 2.76
C ILE A 141 -11.83 10.65 1.25
N ALA A 142 -10.67 10.79 0.61
CA ALA A 142 -10.57 11.05 -0.83
C ALA A 142 -11.19 9.92 -1.68
N ALA A 143 -10.94 8.66 -1.32
CA ALA A 143 -11.57 7.52 -1.99
C ALA A 143 -13.09 7.57 -1.89
N ARG A 144 -13.63 7.90 -0.72
CA ARG A 144 -15.09 8.04 -0.54
C ARG A 144 -15.66 9.25 -1.27
N CYS A 145 -14.94 10.37 -1.30
CA CYS A 145 -15.36 11.55 -2.07
C CYS A 145 -15.41 11.28 -3.58
N SER A 146 -14.52 10.43 -4.10
CA SER A 146 -14.56 10.03 -5.50
C SER A 146 -15.80 9.21 -5.85
N ALA A 147 -16.38 8.50 -4.86
CA ALA A 147 -17.63 7.74 -5.05
C ALA A 147 -18.83 8.64 -5.38
N GLU A 148 -18.86 9.89 -4.89
CA GLU A 148 -19.93 10.84 -5.23
C GLU A 148 -19.96 11.20 -6.72
N GLN A 149 -18.87 10.95 -7.42
CA GLN A 149 -18.72 11.17 -8.86
C GLN A 149 -18.62 9.85 -9.65
N GLY A 150 -18.99 8.72 -9.02
CA GLY A 150 -18.98 7.40 -9.66
C GLY A 150 -17.58 6.84 -9.94
N LYS A 151 -16.54 7.36 -9.28
CA LYS A 151 -15.13 7.03 -9.57
C LYS A 151 -14.44 6.24 -8.47
N PHE A 152 -15.15 5.65 -7.52
CA PHE A 152 -14.57 5.00 -6.34
C PHE A 152 -13.49 3.99 -6.69
N TRP A 153 -13.77 2.99 -7.51
CA TRP A 153 -12.85 1.89 -7.75
C TRP A 153 -11.61 2.31 -8.53
N ASP A 154 -11.78 3.15 -9.55
CA ASP A 154 -10.66 3.66 -10.36
C ASP A 154 -9.76 4.57 -9.51
N PHE A 155 -10.38 5.44 -8.72
CA PHE A 155 -9.65 6.38 -7.88
C PHE A 155 -8.96 5.67 -6.70
N ARG A 156 -9.65 4.71 -6.08
CA ARG A 156 -9.07 3.81 -5.08
C ARG A 156 -7.81 3.12 -5.60
N ASN A 157 -7.88 2.56 -6.80
CA ASN A 157 -6.72 1.94 -7.44
C ASN A 157 -5.58 2.94 -7.64
N THR A 158 -5.90 4.16 -8.09
CA THR A 158 -4.91 5.24 -8.24
C THR A 158 -4.22 5.57 -6.93
N LEU A 159 -4.95 5.66 -5.82
CA LEU A 159 -4.35 5.90 -4.49
C LEU A 159 -3.43 4.77 -4.06
N ILE A 160 -3.85 3.52 -4.24
CA ILE A 160 -3.06 2.33 -3.87
C ILE A 160 -1.76 2.26 -4.67
N VAL A 161 -1.82 2.45 -5.98
CA VAL A 161 -0.64 2.43 -6.85
C VAL A 161 0.35 3.55 -6.48
N ASN A 162 -0.15 4.67 -5.98
CA ASN A 162 0.64 5.82 -5.56
C ASN A 162 0.77 5.96 -4.04
N ALA A 163 0.77 4.87 -3.29
CA ALA A 163 0.73 4.85 -1.83
C ALA A 163 1.77 5.75 -1.14
N SER A 164 2.96 5.92 -1.72
CA SER A 164 4.01 6.81 -1.21
C SER A 164 3.81 8.30 -1.57
N GLN A 165 2.80 8.64 -2.35
CA GLN A 165 2.57 9.99 -2.90
C GLN A 165 1.13 10.46 -2.64
N LEU A 166 0.68 10.42 -1.38
CA LEU A 166 -0.67 10.80 -0.98
C LEU A 166 -0.73 12.18 -0.28
N GLN A 167 0.22 13.07 -0.58
CA GLN A 167 0.16 14.45 -0.14
C GLN A 167 -1.07 15.16 -0.75
N PRO A 168 -1.61 16.19 -0.10
CA PRO A 168 -2.86 16.84 -0.51
C PRO A 168 -2.87 17.32 -1.97
N ASP A 169 -1.74 17.89 -2.45
CA ASP A 169 -1.57 18.35 -3.83
C ASP A 169 -1.59 17.18 -4.83
N LYS A 170 -0.99 16.05 -4.49
CA LYS A 170 -0.97 14.85 -5.32
C LYS A 170 -2.37 14.25 -5.46
N ILE A 171 -3.09 14.12 -4.35
CA ILE A 171 -4.49 13.62 -4.35
C ILE A 171 -5.38 14.50 -5.23
N ALA A 172 -5.22 15.85 -5.17
CA ALA A 172 -5.95 16.76 -6.04
C ALA A 172 -5.59 16.57 -7.52
N GLY A 173 -4.30 16.35 -7.83
CA GLY A 173 -3.83 16.03 -9.18
C GLY A 173 -4.41 14.71 -9.71
N TYR A 174 -4.53 13.69 -8.88
CA TYR A 174 -5.16 12.43 -9.27
C TYR A 174 -6.64 12.60 -9.58
N ALA A 175 -7.35 13.44 -8.82
CA ALA A 175 -8.75 13.77 -9.08
C ALA A 175 -8.93 14.45 -10.46
N GLN A 176 -8.05 15.40 -10.78
CA GLN A 176 -8.03 16.04 -12.10
C GLN A 176 -7.75 15.04 -13.21
N SER A 177 -6.77 14.16 -13.04
CA SER A 177 -6.43 13.11 -14.02
C SER A 177 -7.55 12.10 -14.23
N ALA A 178 -8.37 11.85 -13.21
CA ALA A 178 -9.56 11.02 -13.28
C ALA A 178 -10.80 11.74 -13.86
N SER A 179 -10.62 12.95 -14.39
CA SER A 179 -11.70 13.80 -14.95
C SER A 179 -12.84 14.04 -13.96
N MET A 180 -12.51 14.21 -12.67
CA MET A 180 -13.48 14.60 -11.65
C MET A 180 -13.61 16.12 -11.56
N ASP A 181 -14.76 16.60 -11.08
CA ASP A 181 -14.93 17.98 -10.64
C ASP A 181 -14.07 18.21 -9.38
N VAL A 182 -12.91 18.83 -9.57
CA VAL A 182 -11.92 19.06 -8.51
C VAL A 182 -12.48 19.98 -7.43
N GLY A 183 -13.36 20.94 -7.78
CA GLY A 183 -14.00 21.83 -6.82
C GLY A 183 -14.91 21.08 -5.85
N LYS A 184 -15.81 20.24 -6.37
CA LYS A 184 -16.67 19.36 -5.56
C LYS A 184 -15.86 18.37 -4.75
N PHE A 185 -14.84 17.79 -5.34
CA PHE A 185 -13.96 16.82 -4.67
C PHE A 185 -13.23 17.44 -3.48
N LYS A 186 -12.63 18.63 -3.64
CA LYS A 186 -12.00 19.36 -2.54
C LYS A 186 -12.99 19.73 -1.43
N ALA A 187 -14.13 20.28 -1.80
CA ALA A 187 -15.18 20.60 -0.84
C ALA A 187 -15.62 19.38 -0.01
N CYS A 188 -15.72 18.20 -0.66
CA CYS A 188 -16.02 16.95 0.02
C CYS A 188 -14.90 16.55 1.00
N ILE A 189 -13.63 16.58 0.58
CA ILE A 189 -12.50 16.22 1.45
C ILE A 189 -12.43 17.11 2.69
N ASP A 190 -12.70 18.39 2.52
CA ASP A 190 -12.58 19.38 3.59
C ASP A 190 -13.82 19.41 4.52
N SER A 191 -14.85 18.60 4.25
CA SER A 191 -16.15 18.62 4.95
C SER A 191 -16.30 17.62 6.10
N ASP A 192 -15.28 16.85 6.44
CA ASP A 192 -15.35 15.77 7.46
C ASP A 192 -16.50 14.75 7.26
N LYS A 193 -17.24 14.85 6.16
CA LYS A 193 -18.47 14.08 5.86
C LYS A 193 -18.31 12.58 6.04
N TYR A 194 -17.15 12.04 5.69
CA TYR A 194 -16.89 10.61 5.73
C TYR A 194 -16.14 10.13 6.98
N LYS A 195 -15.70 11.04 7.84
CA LYS A 195 -14.93 10.68 9.03
C LYS A 195 -15.65 9.67 9.91
N ALA A 196 -16.89 9.92 10.26
CA ALA A 196 -17.68 9.01 11.11
C ALA A 196 -17.87 7.62 10.48
N ALA A 197 -18.00 7.55 9.15
CA ALA A 197 -18.12 6.27 8.47
C ALA A 197 -16.78 5.51 8.42
N ILE A 198 -15.65 6.21 8.33
CA ILE A 198 -14.32 5.61 8.43
C ILE A 198 -14.06 5.14 9.86
N ASP A 199 -14.39 5.94 10.87
CA ASP A 199 -14.29 5.55 12.27
C ASP A 199 -15.10 4.27 12.57
N LYS A 200 -16.26 4.11 11.93
CA LYS A 200 -17.07 2.88 12.02
C LYS A 200 -16.35 1.67 11.38
N ASP A 201 -15.71 1.84 10.23
CA ASP A 201 -14.92 0.77 9.61
C ASP A 201 -13.73 0.36 10.50
N ILE A 202 -13.05 1.34 11.13
CA ILE A 202 -11.97 1.09 12.09
C ILE A 202 -12.50 0.30 13.30
N ALA A 203 -13.66 0.68 13.83
CA ALA A 203 -14.28 -0.02 14.96
C ALA A 203 -14.66 -1.47 14.58
N GLU A 204 -15.24 -1.68 13.38
CA GLU A 204 -15.55 -3.01 12.86
C GLU A 204 -14.28 -3.86 12.73
N GLY A 205 -13.22 -3.31 12.12
CA GLY A 205 -11.93 -3.98 12.00
C GLY A 205 -11.31 -4.33 13.35
N THR A 206 -11.42 -3.44 14.33
CA THR A 206 -10.94 -3.69 15.70
C THR A 206 -11.67 -4.87 16.34
N VAL A 207 -13.00 -4.95 16.18
CA VAL A 207 -13.81 -6.10 16.64
C VAL A 207 -13.38 -7.39 15.92
N ALA A 208 -13.05 -7.31 14.63
CA ALA A 208 -12.49 -8.43 13.87
C ALA A 208 -11.04 -8.78 14.25
N GLY A 209 -10.43 -8.05 15.20
CA GLY A 209 -9.06 -8.26 15.66
C GLY A 209 -8.00 -7.75 14.70
N VAL A 210 -8.34 -6.78 13.83
CA VAL A 210 -7.39 -6.12 12.93
C VAL A 210 -6.50 -5.19 13.75
N THR A 211 -5.19 -5.34 13.60
CA THR A 211 -4.16 -4.51 14.27
C THR A 211 -3.20 -3.87 13.28
N GLY A 212 -3.38 -4.11 11.98
CA GLY A 212 -2.53 -3.59 10.90
C GLY A 212 -3.12 -3.94 9.54
N THR A 213 -2.55 -3.36 8.49
CA THR A 213 -3.05 -3.49 7.12
C THR A 213 -2.01 -4.06 6.15
N PRO A 214 -2.46 -4.76 5.09
CA PRO A 214 -3.82 -5.21 4.88
C PRO A 214 -4.18 -6.34 5.85
N ALA A 215 -5.44 -6.39 6.25
CA ALA A 215 -6.00 -7.56 6.92
C ALA A 215 -7.32 -7.92 6.24
N PHE A 216 -7.68 -9.19 6.33
CA PHE A 216 -8.87 -9.68 5.64
C PHE A 216 -9.70 -10.55 6.58
N VAL A 217 -10.99 -10.60 6.30
CA VAL A 217 -11.88 -11.62 6.84
C VAL A 217 -12.52 -12.35 5.67
N LEU A 218 -12.24 -13.65 5.58
CA LEU A 218 -12.89 -14.55 4.62
C LEU A 218 -13.94 -15.37 5.37
N GLY A 219 -15.19 -15.30 4.95
CA GLY A 219 -16.26 -15.98 5.65
C GLY A 219 -17.58 -15.99 4.90
N ARG A 220 -18.63 -16.36 5.62
CA ARG A 220 -20.02 -16.34 5.17
C ARG A 220 -20.82 -15.35 5.98
N VAL A 221 -21.77 -14.72 5.32
CA VAL A 221 -22.72 -13.84 6.00
C VAL A 221 -24.02 -14.60 6.20
N GLN A 222 -24.41 -14.75 7.47
CA GLN A 222 -25.67 -15.38 7.86
C GLN A 222 -26.29 -14.56 8.98
N ASN A 223 -27.58 -14.25 8.86
CA ASN A 223 -28.34 -13.52 9.88
C ASN A 223 -27.67 -12.18 10.30
N GLY A 224 -27.07 -11.46 9.35
CA GLY A 224 -26.41 -10.18 9.61
C GLY A 224 -25.06 -10.31 10.36
N LYS A 225 -24.47 -11.48 10.41
CA LYS A 225 -23.12 -11.74 10.95
C LYS A 225 -22.24 -12.36 9.90
N ILE A 226 -20.96 -12.01 9.90
CA ILE A 226 -19.94 -12.75 9.18
C ILE A 226 -19.29 -13.75 10.14
N GLU A 227 -19.20 -15.00 9.69
CA GLU A 227 -18.47 -16.07 10.37
C GLU A 227 -17.38 -16.56 9.44
N GLY A 228 -16.13 -16.52 9.91
CA GLY A 228 -15.02 -16.81 9.04
C GLY A 228 -13.67 -16.85 9.74
N VAL A 229 -12.63 -16.61 8.96
CA VAL A 229 -11.25 -16.53 9.45
C VAL A 229 -10.62 -15.21 9.08
N ARG A 230 -9.80 -14.70 9.97
CA ARG A 230 -8.95 -13.56 9.70
C ARG A 230 -7.68 -14.00 8.96
N ILE A 231 -7.28 -13.21 7.97
CA ILE A 231 -6.04 -13.36 7.22
C ILE A 231 -5.24 -12.06 7.42
N VAL A 232 -3.98 -12.17 7.84
CA VAL A 232 -3.15 -11.01 8.17
C VAL A 232 -2.05 -10.83 7.13
N GLY A 233 -1.93 -9.60 6.62
CA GLY A 233 -0.86 -9.18 5.72
C GLY A 233 -1.07 -9.52 4.25
N ALA A 234 -0.18 -8.99 3.42
CA ALA A 234 -0.17 -9.21 1.97
C ALA A 234 0.42 -10.59 1.65
N MET A 235 -0.38 -11.63 1.83
CA MET A 235 0.00 -13.00 1.50
C MET A 235 0.03 -13.21 -0.03
N PRO A 236 0.86 -14.14 -0.55
CA PRO A 236 0.80 -14.58 -1.93
C PRO A 236 -0.57 -15.16 -2.31
N TYR A 237 -0.95 -15.04 -3.58
CA TYR A 237 -2.22 -15.56 -4.11
C TYR A 237 -2.50 -17.01 -3.70
N ALA A 238 -1.49 -17.90 -3.78
CA ALA A 238 -1.65 -19.31 -3.46
C ALA A 238 -2.16 -19.56 -2.03
N GLN A 239 -1.85 -18.70 -1.07
CA GLN A 239 -2.35 -18.81 0.30
C GLN A 239 -3.81 -18.36 0.43
N PHE A 240 -4.21 -17.30 -0.30
CA PHE A 240 -5.63 -16.93 -0.42
C PHE A 240 -6.42 -18.03 -1.11
N ASP A 241 -5.91 -18.56 -2.23
CA ASP A 241 -6.53 -19.63 -2.99
C ASP A 241 -6.81 -20.87 -2.10
N ALA A 242 -5.80 -21.32 -1.37
CA ALA A 242 -5.94 -22.47 -0.47
C ALA A 242 -7.05 -22.26 0.58
N LYS A 243 -7.09 -21.09 1.22
CA LYS A 243 -8.12 -20.76 2.21
C LYS A 243 -9.52 -20.64 1.58
N ILE A 244 -9.63 -20.03 0.42
CA ILE A 244 -10.90 -19.89 -0.31
C ILE A 244 -11.44 -21.28 -0.70
N GLN A 245 -10.58 -22.13 -1.24
CA GLN A 245 -10.95 -23.50 -1.62
C GLN A 245 -11.42 -24.33 -0.41
N GLU A 246 -10.78 -24.18 0.74
CA GLU A 246 -11.19 -24.81 1.99
C GLU A 246 -12.63 -24.38 2.38
N PHE A 247 -12.91 -23.07 2.39
CA PHE A 247 -14.25 -22.55 2.70
C PHE A 247 -15.31 -23.00 1.70
N MET A 248 -14.95 -23.09 0.42
CA MET A 248 -15.87 -23.60 -0.62
C MET A 248 -16.21 -25.07 -0.42
N LYS A 249 -15.24 -25.92 -0.05
CA LYS A 249 -15.47 -27.35 0.26
C LYS A 249 -16.41 -27.52 1.46
N GLN A 250 -16.17 -26.80 2.54
CA GLN A 250 -17.03 -26.81 3.73
C GLN A 250 -18.47 -26.38 3.41
N ALA A 251 -18.66 -25.49 2.39
CA ALA A 251 -19.98 -25.07 1.93
C ALA A 251 -20.74 -26.19 1.21
N ALA A 252 -20.03 -27.02 0.45
CA ALA A 252 -20.63 -28.13 -0.28
C ALA A 252 -21.08 -29.25 0.68
N THR A 253 -20.30 -29.52 1.73
CA THR A 253 -20.62 -30.57 2.72
C THR A 253 -21.75 -30.17 3.67
N ALA A 254 -21.96 -28.88 3.93
CA ALA A 254 -23.05 -28.40 4.81
C ALA A 254 -24.43 -28.39 4.12
N LYS A 255 -24.52 -28.64 2.81
CA LYS A 255 -25.77 -28.69 2.04
C LYS A 255 -26.29 -30.14 1.82
N ASN A 256 -25.50 -31.13 2.18
CA ASN A 256 -25.87 -32.56 2.16
C ASN A 256 -26.21 -33.05 3.56
#